data_18ff2007ca1c8623d6e84ab1cefca85f
#
_entry.id   18ff2007ca1c8623d6e84ab1cefca85f
#
_cell.length_a   1.000
_cell.length_b   1.000
_cell.length_c   1.000
_cell.angle_alpha   90.00
_cell.angle_beta   90.00
_cell.angle_gamma   90.00
#
_symmetry.space_group_name_H-M   'P 1'
#
loop_
_entity.id
_entity.type
_entity.pdbx_description
1 polymer ?
#
loop_
_entity_poly.entity_id
_entity_poly.type
_entity_poly.pdbx_seq_one_letter_code
_entity_poly.pdbx_strand_id
1 'polypeptide(L)'
;MVHLVSTWAEAFMRTNPDVEISVTGGGSGTGIAALINGTTDICAASRNIKDSERARAQQNGRSAFGTVVARDGIAIVVHPSNSVSTLSHDQLKKIYTAVYTQWNQ
;
A
#
# COMPACT_ATOMS: atom_id res chain seq x y z
N MET A 1 -5.81 2.86 3.91
CA MET A 1 -6.24 2.29 2.63
C MET A 1 -7.63 1.65 2.73
N VAL A 2 -7.99 0.92 3.81
CA VAL A 2 -9.31 0.27 3.99
C VAL A 2 -10.45 1.25 3.79
N HIS A 3 -10.47 2.39 4.48
CA HIS A 3 -11.53 3.39 4.35
C HIS A 3 -11.74 3.88 2.90
N LEU A 4 -10.67 4.12 2.17
CA LEU A 4 -10.74 4.52 0.76
C LEU A 4 -11.38 3.44 -0.11
N VAL A 5 -10.94 2.19 0.07
CA VAL A 5 -11.48 1.04 -0.68
C VAL A 5 -12.95 0.79 -0.33
N SER A 6 -13.33 0.92 0.95
CA SER A 6 -14.74 0.81 1.36
C SER A 6 -15.61 1.89 0.70
N THR A 7 -15.14 3.14 0.67
CA THR A 7 -15.87 4.23 -0.01
C THR A 7 -16.03 3.95 -1.52
N TRP A 8 -15.00 3.42 -2.17
CA TRP A 8 -15.09 3.03 -3.59
C TRP A 8 -16.06 1.87 -3.81
N ALA A 9 -16.01 0.85 -2.94
CA ALA A 9 -16.92 -0.30 -3.00
C ALA A 9 -18.37 0.14 -2.84
N GLU A 10 -18.66 0.99 -1.84
CA GLU A 10 -20.00 1.56 -1.63
C GLU A 10 -20.47 2.39 -2.82
N ALA A 11 -19.59 3.21 -3.40
CA ALA A 11 -19.92 4.01 -4.58
C ALA A 11 -20.22 3.12 -5.79
N PHE A 12 -19.46 2.05 -5.97
CA PHE A 12 -19.67 1.09 -7.06
C PHE A 12 -20.98 0.31 -6.90
N MET A 13 -21.26 -0.22 -5.71
CA MET A 13 -22.50 -0.96 -5.42
C MET A 13 -23.75 -0.11 -5.59
N ARG A 14 -23.69 1.20 -5.34
CA ARG A 14 -24.83 2.11 -5.61
C ARG A 14 -25.25 2.18 -7.07
N THR A 15 -24.30 2.03 -7.98
CA THR A 15 -24.55 2.05 -9.43
C THR A 15 -24.67 0.66 -10.04
N ASN A 16 -24.34 -0.38 -9.26
CA ASN A 16 -24.36 -1.78 -9.67
C ASN A 16 -25.04 -2.62 -8.57
N PRO A 17 -26.37 -2.56 -8.43
CA PRO A 17 -27.09 -3.16 -7.30
C PRO A 17 -27.01 -4.69 -7.24
N ASP A 18 -26.67 -5.33 -8.33
CA ASP A 18 -26.47 -6.80 -8.40
C ASP A 18 -25.09 -7.26 -7.95
N VAL A 19 -24.20 -6.32 -7.57
CA VAL A 19 -22.84 -6.61 -7.12
C VAL A 19 -22.73 -6.38 -5.61
N GLU A 20 -22.24 -7.37 -4.89
CA GLU A 20 -21.91 -7.27 -3.48
C GLU A 20 -20.38 -7.27 -3.27
N ILE A 21 -19.85 -6.27 -2.58
CA ILE A 21 -18.42 -6.13 -2.26
C ILE A 21 -18.23 -6.08 -0.75
N SER A 22 -17.54 -7.07 -0.21
CA SER A 22 -17.10 -7.08 1.17
C SER A 22 -15.63 -6.66 1.27
N VAL A 23 -15.34 -5.65 2.11
CA VAL A 23 -13.98 -5.14 2.30
C VAL A 23 -13.46 -5.55 3.67
N THR A 24 -12.36 -6.31 3.67
CA THR A 24 -11.66 -6.70 4.90
C THR A 24 -10.34 -5.96 5.03
N GLY A 25 -9.97 -5.62 6.26
CA GLY A 25 -8.71 -4.94 6.56
C GLY A 25 -7.53 -5.91 6.62
N GLY A 26 -6.33 -5.35 6.42
CA GLY A 26 -5.06 -6.09 6.52
C GLY A 26 -3.93 -5.32 5.84
N GLY A 27 -2.70 -5.76 6.05
CA GLY A 27 -1.54 -5.23 5.31
C GLY A 27 -1.46 -5.81 3.90
N SER A 28 -0.66 -5.19 3.02
CA SER A 28 -0.46 -5.65 1.63
C SER A 28 -0.04 -7.12 1.54
N GLY A 29 0.78 -7.61 2.50
CA GLY A 29 1.18 -9.02 2.54
C GLY A 29 0.02 -9.97 2.81
N THR A 30 -0.88 -9.61 3.74
CA THR A 30 -2.07 -10.39 4.06
C THR A 30 -3.03 -10.45 2.88
N GLY A 31 -3.31 -9.30 2.23
CA GLY A 31 -4.17 -9.24 1.06
C GLY A 31 -3.61 -10.03 -0.13
N ILE A 32 -2.31 -9.93 -0.41
CA ILE A 32 -1.67 -10.71 -1.47
C ILE A 32 -1.71 -12.21 -1.16
N ALA A 33 -1.50 -12.62 0.11
CA ALA A 33 -1.63 -14.01 0.50
C ALA A 33 -3.06 -14.53 0.32
N ALA A 34 -4.07 -13.74 0.68
CA ALA A 34 -5.47 -14.06 0.44
C ALA A 34 -5.80 -14.23 -1.06
N LEU A 35 -5.24 -13.35 -1.91
CA LEU A 35 -5.39 -13.45 -3.37
C LEU A 35 -4.75 -14.74 -3.91
N ILE A 36 -3.54 -15.09 -3.47
CA ILE A 36 -2.84 -16.33 -3.83
C ILE A 36 -3.64 -17.56 -3.40
N ASN A 37 -4.22 -17.54 -2.23
CA ASN A 37 -5.02 -18.64 -1.68
C ASN A 37 -6.46 -18.68 -2.23
N GLY A 38 -6.89 -17.62 -2.92
CA GLY A 38 -8.22 -17.53 -3.50
C GLY A 38 -9.35 -17.24 -2.52
N THR A 39 -9.02 -16.67 -1.39
CA THR A 39 -10.00 -16.22 -0.40
C THR A 39 -10.43 -14.76 -0.62
N THR A 40 -9.85 -14.09 -1.60
CA THR A 40 -10.29 -12.78 -2.11
C THR A 40 -10.08 -12.70 -3.62
N ASP A 41 -10.90 -11.93 -4.30
CA ASP A 41 -10.82 -11.69 -5.75
C ASP A 41 -9.97 -10.47 -6.08
N ILE A 42 -9.96 -9.47 -5.20
CA ILE A 42 -9.22 -8.22 -5.38
C ILE A 42 -8.41 -7.93 -4.11
N CYS A 43 -7.15 -7.56 -4.29
CA CYS A 43 -6.28 -7.12 -3.21
C CYS A 43 -5.83 -5.67 -3.44
N ALA A 44 -6.14 -4.77 -2.52
CA ALA A 44 -5.57 -3.43 -2.49
C ALA A 44 -4.21 -3.47 -1.78
N ALA A 45 -3.14 -3.14 -2.49
CA ALA A 45 -1.78 -3.15 -1.98
C ALA A 45 -1.07 -1.82 -2.22
N SER A 46 -0.21 -1.40 -1.30
CA SER A 46 0.66 -0.22 -1.43
C SER A 46 2.04 -0.54 -2.03
N ARG A 47 2.20 -1.73 -2.56
CA ARG A 47 3.41 -2.21 -3.25
C ARG A 47 3.04 -3.16 -4.39
N ASN A 48 3.95 -3.33 -5.30
CA ASN A 48 3.81 -4.37 -6.32
C ASN A 48 3.87 -5.78 -5.71
N ILE A 49 3.19 -6.72 -6.36
CA ILE A 49 3.35 -8.15 -6.09
C ILE A 49 4.77 -8.58 -6.46
N LYS A 50 5.41 -9.37 -5.60
CA LYS A 50 6.77 -9.90 -5.84
C LYS A 50 6.71 -11.06 -6.83
N ASP A 51 7.81 -11.33 -7.53
CA ASP A 51 7.89 -12.44 -8.48
C ASP A 51 7.63 -13.81 -7.81
N SER A 52 8.13 -14.01 -6.60
CA SER A 52 7.86 -15.22 -5.80
C SER A 52 6.38 -15.38 -5.42
N GLU A 53 5.69 -14.28 -5.14
CA GLU A 53 4.25 -14.28 -4.85
C GLU A 53 3.45 -14.57 -6.13
N ARG A 54 3.87 -14.01 -7.26
CA ARG A 54 3.28 -14.28 -8.58
C ARG A 54 3.44 -15.73 -8.98
N ALA A 55 4.64 -16.30 -8.80
CA ALA A 55 4.89 -17.71 -9.09
C ALA A 55 4.01 -18.64 -8.24
N ARG A 56 3.82 -18.32 -6.94
CA ARG A 56 2.91 -19.08 -6.07
C ARG A 56 1.44 -18.96 -6.51
N ALA A 57 1.01 -17.79 -6.95
CA ALA A 57 -0.34 -17.62 -7.50
C ALA A 57 -0.56 -18.52 -8.73
N GLN A 58 0.42 -18.57 -9.64
CA GLN A 58 0.39 -19.44 -10.82
C GLN A 58 0.35 -20.93 -10.46
N GLN A 59 1.13 -21.36 -9.46
CA GLN A 59 1.07 -22.75 -8.95
C GLN A 59 -0.31 -23.10 -8.41
N ASN A 60 -1.05 -22.14 -7.85
CA ASN A 60 -2.41 -22.30 -7.37
C ASN A 60 -3.46 -22.09 -8.50
N GLY A 61 -3.06 -22.06 -9.77
CA GLY A 61 -3.93 -21.89 -10.93
C GLY A 61 -4.51 -20.46 -11.05
N ARG A 62 -3.86 -19.45 -10.45
CA ARG A 62 -4.33 -18.07 -10.45
C ARG A 62 -3.38 -17.14 -11.20
N SER A 63 -3.96 -16.22 -11.98
CA SER A 63 -3.20 -15.16 -12.65
C SER A 63 -3.35 -13.87 -11.86
N ALA A 64 -2.29 -13.47 -11.14
CA ALA A 64 -2.25 -12.21 -10.40
C ALA A 64 -1.56 -11.12 -11.23
N PHE A 65 -2.26 -10.05 -11.51
CA PHE A 65 -1.74 -8.85 -12.15
C PHE A 65 -2.04 -7.62 -11.29
N GLY A 66 -1.24 -6.57 -11.42
CA GLY A 66 -1.39 -5.33 -10.67
C GLY A 66 -1.76 -4.17 -11.59
N THR A 67 -2.75 -3.39 -11.17
CA THR A 67 -3.13 -2.12 -11.81
C THR A 67 -2.94 -0.98 -10.83
N VAL A 68 -2.20 0.06 -11.23
CA VAL A 68 -2.03 1.26 -10.41
C VAL A 68 -3.28 2.11 -10.52
N VAL A 69 -4.02 2.23 -9.43
CA VAL A 69 -5.28 2.99 -9.36
C VAL A 69 -5.13 4.35 -8.69
N ALA A 70 -4.08 4.53 -7.88
CA ALA A 70 -3.76 5.80 -7.20
C ALA A 70 -2.27 5.89 -6.90
N ARG A 71 -1.78 7.09 -6.68
CA ARG A 71 -0.43 7.37 -6.16
C ARG A 71 -0.56 8.00 -4.79
N ASP A 72 0.32 7.62 -3.88
CA ASP A 72 0.40 8.14 -2.53
C ASP A 72 1.77 8.76 -2.28
N GLY A 73 1.88 9.64 -1.30
CA GLY A 73 3.10 10.31 -0.89
C GLY A 73 3.23 10.30 0.63
N ILE A 74 4.46 10.19 1.11
CA ILE A 74 4.79 10.31 2.53
C ILE A 74 5.39 11.69 2.77
N ALA A 75 4.75 12.49 3.62
CA ALA A 75 5.28 13.76 4.08
C ALA A 75 6.09 13.58 5.37
N ILE A 76 7.29 14.15 5.40
CA ILE A 76 8.08 14.25 6.61
C ILE A 76 7.70 15.56 7.31
N VAL A 77 7.18 15.48 8.50
CA VAL A 77 6.75 16.63 9.29
C VAL A 77 7.78 16.87 10.41
N VAL A 78 8.19 18.11 10.56
CA VAL A 78 9.09 18.57 11.63
C VAL A 78 8.43 19.70 12.40
N HIS A 79 8.95 19.99 13.61
CA HIS A 79 8.43 21.11 14.41
C HIS A 79 8.63 22.45 13.67
N PRO A 80 7.69 23.41 13.76
CA PRO A 80 7.77 24.70 13.05
C PRO A 80 9.03 25.52 13.33
N SER A 81 9.66 25.35 14.51
CA SER A 81 10.94 26.01 14.85
C SER A 81 12.17 25.33 14.23
N ASN A 82 12.01 24.21 13.53
CA ASN A 82 13.12 23.55 12.85
C ASN A 82 13.46 24.32 11.58
N SER A 83 14.72 24.71 11.44
CA SER A 83 15.21 25.47 10.29
C SER A 83 15.40 24.63 9.01
N VAL A 84 15.32 23.30 9.13
CA VAL A 84 15.50 22.39 8.00
C VAL A 84 14.23 22.38 7.16
N SER A 85 14.34 22.87 5.93
CA SER A 85 13.25 22.93 4.97
C SER A 85 13.33 21.88 3.85
N THR A 86 14.51 21.28 3.66
CA THR A 86 14.75 20.34 2.57
C THR A 86 15.70 19.24 3.03
N LEU A 87 15.42 18.01 2.68
CA LEU A 87 16.28 16.85 2.95
C LEU A 87 16.43 16.01 1.69
N SER A 88 17.65 15.56 1.41
CA SER A 88 17.89 14.54 0.41
C SER A 88 17.50 13.15 0.93
N HIS A 89 17.30 12.19 0.05
CA HIS A 89 17.05 10.81 0.45
C HIS A 89 18.19 10.19 1.28
N ASP A 90 19.45 10.57 0.99
CA ASP A 90 20.61 10.10 1.78
C ASP A 90 20.59 10.67 3.21
N GLN A 91 20.29 11.95 3.37
CA GLN A 91 20.13 12.58 4.68
C GLN A 91 18.99 11.95 5.48
N LEU A 92 17.84 11.71 4.83
CA LEU A 92 16.72 11.01 5.44
C LEU A 92 17.12 9.60 5.91
N LYS A 93 17.82 8.86 5.08
CA LYS A 93 18.35 7.54 5.44
C LYS A 93 19.25 7.63 6.67
N LYS A 94 20.18 8.58 6.72
CA LYS A 94 21.09 8.78 7.84
C LYS A 94 20.36 9.15 9.14
N ILE A 95 19.30 9.93 9.06
CA ILE A 95 18.44 10.26 10.21
C ILE A 95 17.75 8.99 10.72
N TYR A 96 17.07 8.24 9.86
CA TYR A 96 16.33 7.04 10.26
C TYR A 96 17.21 5.85 10.66
N THR A 97 18.48 5.86 10.29
CA THR A 97 19.49 4.88 10.75
C THR A 97 20.32 5.37 11.95
N ALA A 98 19.95 6.50 12.56
CA ALA A 98 20.63 7.12 13.69
C ALA A 98 22.11 7.44 13.43
N VAL A 99 22.50 7.64 12.18
CA VAL A 99 23.82 8.19 11.82
C VAL A 99 23.85 9.71 12.10
N TYR A 100 22.74 10.39 11.75
CA TYR A 100 22.50 11.77 12.14
C TYR A 100 21.59 11.80 13.37
N THR A 101 22.06 12.41 14.44
CA THR A 101 21.33 12.51 15.72
C THR A 101 21.01 13.96 16.10
N GLN A 102 21.50 14.91 15.33
CA GLN A 102 21.30 16.34 15.53
C GLN A 102 20.97 17.02 14.20
N TRP A 103 20.21 18.11 14.25
CA TRP A 103 19.73 18.81 13.04
C TRP A 103 20.80 19.68 12.35
N ASN A 104 21.98 19.82 12.94
CA ASN A 104 23.10 20.56 12.37
C ASN A 104 24.15 19.66 11.65
N GLN A 105 23.83 18.43 11.40
CA GLN A 105 24.69 17.44 10.71
C GLN A 105 24.41 17.30 9.23
#